data_08193836767cf92fa885be9296ec5861
#
_entry.id   08193836767cf92fa885be9296ec5861
#
_cell.length_a   1.000
_cell.length_b   1.000
_cell.length_c   1.000
_cell.angle_alpha   90.00
_cell.angle_beta   90.00
_cell.angle_gamma   90.00
#
_symmetry.space_group_name_H-M   'P 1'
#
loop_
_entity.id
_entity.type
_entity.pdbx_description
1 polymer ?
#
loop_
_entity_poly.entity_id
_entity_poly.type
_entity_poly.pdbx_seq_one_letter_code
_entity_poly.pdbx_strand_id
1 'polypeptide(L)'
;MKNWKLEKLENGETFVTSEKGNSMIPLIKSGQEHKLAPAKWEDCNDGDIVYCKVKGNFYTHLVKGKNNEKGLLIGNNKGGINGWTKQVYGRVVEVL
;
A
#
# COMPACT_ATOMS: atom_id res chain seq x y z
N MET A 1 9.28 -15.72 8.96
CA MET A 1 10.02 -14.55 8.49
C MET A 1 9.34 -13.28 8.99
N LYS A 2 10.09 -12.38 9.58
CA LYS A 2 9.53 -11.14 10.08
C LYS A 2 9.32 -10.13 8.95
N ASN A 3 8.18 -9.46 8.95
CA ASN A 3 7.91 -8.35 8.05
C ASN A 3 8.26 -7.04 8.78
N TRP A 4 9.44 -6.52 8.49
CA TRP A 4 9.95 -5.33 9.18
C TRP A 4 9.13 -4.07 8.90
N LYS A 5 8.53 -3.97 7.70
CA LYS A 5 7.66 -2.85 7.37
C LYS A 5 6.39 -2.86 8.21
N LEU A 6 5.77 -4.04 8.33
CA LEU A 6 4.58 -4.21 9.14
C LEU A 6 4.87 -3.89 10.61
N GLU A 7 5.98 -4.39 11.14
CA GLU A 7 6.38 -4.10 12.53
C GLU A 7 6.52 -2.60 12.78
N LYS A 8 7.21 -1.88 11.88
CA LYS A 8 7.38 -0.43 12.01
C LYS A 8 6.04 0.30 11.97
N LEU A 9 5.17 -0.07 11.04
CA LEU A 9 3.84 0.55 10.91
C LEU A 9 2.98 0.28 12.14
N GLU A 10 3.01 -0.94 12.67
CA GLU A 10 2.26 -1.28 13.89
C GLU A 10 2.79 -0.54 15.12
N ASN A 11 4.07 -0.19 15.12
CA ASN A 11 4.68 0.63 16.18
C ASN A 11 4.45 2.13 15.98
N GLY A 12 3.70 2.54 14.96
CA GLY A 12 3.40 3.95 14.72
C GLY A 12 4.51 4.73 14.01
N GLU A 13 5.47 4.04 13.41
CA GLU A 13 6.62 4.69 12.77
C GLU A 13 6.33 5.05 11.31
N THR A 14 6.86 6.21 10.91
CA THR A 14 6.92 6.66 9.51
C THR A 14 8.37 6.52 9.05
N PHE A 15 8.59 5.94 7.87
CA PHE A 15 9.94 5.64 7.40
C PHE A 15 10.04 5.67 5.89
N VAL A 16 11.29 5.80 5.40
CA VAL A 16 11.59 5.73 3.96
C VAL A 16 11.94 4.29 3.61
N THR A 17 11.39 3.82 2.52
CA THR A 17 11.65 2.48 1.99
C THR A 17 11.65 2.52 0.46
N SER A 18 12.03 1.42 -0.15
CA SER A 18 11.95 1.23 -1.59
C SER A 18 11.58 -0.21 -1.89
N GLU A 19 11.05 -0.43 -3.09
CA GLU A 19 10.70 -1.77 -3.54
C GLU A 19 11.10 -1.93 -5.01
N LYS A 20 11.42 -3.15 -5.39
CA LYS A 20 11.70 -3.50 -6.80
C LYS A 20 10.40 -3.96 -7.45
N GLY A 21 10.26 -3.63 -8.72
CA GLY A 21 9.10 -4.03 -9.52
C GLY A 21 8.51 -2.86 -10.29
N ASN A 22 7.71 -3.16 -11.30
CA ASN A 22 7.18 -2.18 -12.24
C ASN A 22 5.66 -2.00 -12.15
N SER A 23 5.02 -2.58 -11.15
CA SER A 23 3.55 -2.60 -11.04
C SER A 23 2.94 -1.21 -10.81
N MET A 24 3.74 -0.26 -10.30
CA MET A 24 3.27 1.08 -9.96
C MET A 24 3.83 2.19 -10.85
N ILE A 25 4.57 1.85 -11.91
CA ILE A 25 5.10 2.85 -12.85
C ILE A 25 3.93 3.59 -13.53
N PRO A 26 4.00 4.90 -13.70
CA PRO A 26 5.09 5.82 -13.37
C PRO A 26 5.01 6.43 -11.97
N LEU A 27 4.03 6.07 -11.15
CA LEU A 27 3.82 6.66 -9.82
C LEU A 27 4.98 6.35 -8.87
N ILE A 28 5.41 5.09 -8.85
CA ILE A 28 6.61 4.66 -8.13
C ILE A 28 7.40 3.74 -9.07
N LYS A 29 8.64 4.13 -9.36
CA LYS A 29 9.54 3.33 -10.20
C LYS A 29 10.25 2.28 -9.36
N SER A 30 10.72 1.23 -10.01
CA SER A 30 11.52 0.19 -9.34
C SER A 30 12.71 0.81 -8.61
N GLY A 31 12.85 0.52 -7.32
CA GLY A 31 13.92 1.05 -6.49
C GLY A 31 13.75 2.49 -6.04
N GLN A 32 12.68 3.15 -6.45
CA GLN A 32 12.43 4.54 -6.05
C GLN A 32 12.05 4.62 -4.57
N GLU A 33 12.71 5.51 -3.84
CA GLU A 33 12.41 5.71 -2.43
C GLU A 33 11.07 6.42 -2.24
N HIS A 34 10.34 5.99 -1.22
CA HIS A 34 9.07 6.60 -0.84
C HIS A 34 8.90 6.50 0.68
N LYS A 35 8.14 7.43 1.21
CA LYS A 35 7.87 7.50 2.64
C LYS A 35 6.54 6.82 2.94
N LEU A 36 6.56 5.89 3.88
CA LEU A 36 5.40 5.09 4.29
C LEU A 36 5.03 5.45 5.73
N ALA A 37 3.76 5.79 5.95
CA ALA A 37 3.24 6.15 7.28
C ALA A 37 2.10 5.20 7.66
N PRO A 38 1.87 4.98 8.98
CA PRO A 38 0.73 4.17 9.43
C PRO A 38 -0.59 4.74 8.92
N ALA A 39 -1.49 3.87 8.49
CA ALA A 39 -2.83 4.25 8.05
C ALA A 39 -3.78 3.07 8.17
N LYS A 40 -5.06 3.38 8.39
CA LYS A 40 -6.14 2.41 8.40
C LYS A 40 -6.91 2.53 7.10
N TRP A 41 -7.60 1.45 6.68
CA TRP A 41 -8.33 1.48 5.42
C TRP A 41 -9.40 2.59 5.38
N GLU A 42 -9.98 2.93 6.54
CA GLU A 42 -11.02 3.96 6.63
C GLU A 42 -10.51 5.35 6.25
N ASP A 43 -9.21 5.59 6.46
CA ASP A 43 -8.58 6.89 6.19
C ASP A 43 -8.02 7.00 4.77
N CYS A 44 -8.11 5.95 3.96
CA CYS A 44 -7.57 5.93 2.62
C CYS A 44 -8.68 6.10 1.59
N ASN A 45 -8.33 6.68 0.44
CA ASN A 45 -9.25 6.98 -0.64
C ASN A 45 -8.70 6.53 -1.99
N ASP A 46 -9.54 6.54 -3.01
CA ASP A 46 -9.15 6.23 -4.38
C ASP A 46 -7.92 7.06 -4.80
N GLY A 47 -6.96 6.40 -5.39
CA GLY A 47 -5.72 7.03 -5.82
C GLY A 47 -4.60 6.98 -4.79
N ASP A 48 -4.89 6.67 -3.53
CA ASP A 48 -3.84 6.47 -2.53
C ASP A 48 -3.06 5.20 -2.83
N ILE A 49 -1.77 5.19 -2.46
CA ILE A 49 -0.93 4.01 -2.54
C ILE A 49 -0.77 3.49 -1.11
N VAL A 50 -1.14 2.25 -0.87
CA VAL A 50 -1.19 1.68 0.48
C VAL A 50 -0.36 0.41 0.59
N TYR A 51 0.17 0.20 1.80
CA TYR A 51 0.79 -1.06 2.17
C TYR A 51 -0.27 -1.94 2.84
N CYS A 52 -0.59 -3.04 2.21
CA CYS A 52 -1.75 -3.85 2.58
C CYS A 52 -1.51 -5.34 2.36
N LYS A 53 -2.43 -6.14 2.89
CA LYS A 53 -2.42 -7.59 2.70
C LYS A 53 -3.72 -7.99 1.99
N VAL A 54 -3.59 -8.67 0.86
CA VAL A 54 -4.72 -9.18 0.08
C VAL A 54 -4.51 -10.66 -0.18
N LYS A 55 -5.47 -11.48 0.22
CA LYS A 55 -5.41 -12.94 0.01
C LYS A 55 -4.09 -13.57 0.49
N GLY A 56 -3.60 -13.08 1.63
CA GLY A 56 -2.38 -13.61 2.25
C GLY A 56 -1.06 -13.01 1.74
N ASN A 57 -1.09 -12.11 0.78
CA ASN A 57 0.11 -11.49 0.23
C ASN A 57 0.16 -10.00 0.52
N PHE A 58 1.36 -9.48 0.79
CA PHE A 58 1.57 -8.06 1.01
C PHE A 58 1.86 -7.33 -0.30
N TYR A 59 1.28 -6.13 -0.43
CA TYR A 59 1.46 -5.27 -1.60
C TYR A 59 1.59 -3.81 -1.18
N THR A 60 2.37 -3.05 -1.94
CA THR A 60 2.32 -1.59 -1.96
C THR A 60 1.66 -1.21 -3.28
N HIS A 61 0.35 -1.09 -3.28
CA HIS A 61 -0.44 -0.93 -4.50
C HIS A 61 -1.50 0.16 -4.35
N LEU A 62 -2.18 0.44 -5.46
CA LEU A 62 -3.11 1.54 -5.63
C LEU A 62 -4.50 1.18 -5.11
N VAL A 63 -5.14 2.15 -4.44
CA VAL A 63 -6.56 2.05 -4.09
C VAL A 63 -7.40 2.43 -5.31
N LYS A 64 -8.21 1.50 -5.77
CA LYS A 64 -9.06 1.66 -6.96
C LYS A 64 -10.54 1.78 -6.63
N GLY A 65 -10.92 1.55 -5.39
CA GLY A 65 -12.28 1.67 -4.94
C GLY A 65 -12.38 1.53 -3.43
N LYS A 66 -13.51 1.94 -2.88
CA LYS A 66 -13.77 1.90 -1.44
C LYS A 66 -15.21 1.51 -1.19
N ASN A 67 -15.42 0.60 -0.24
CA ASN A 67 -16.73 0.10 0.14
C ASN A 67 -16.74 -0.16 1.64
N ASN A 68 -17.79 0.25 2.34
CA ASN A 68 -17.87 0.11 3.79
C ASN A 68 -17.85 -1.34 4.27
N GLU A 69 -18.35 -2.27 3.47
CA GLU A 69 -18.36 -3.68 3.84
C GLU A 69 -17.08 -4.41 3.47
N LYS A 70 -16.50 -4.09 2.30
CA LYS A 70 -15.37 -4.81 1.72
C LYS A 70 -14.02 -4.16 1.99
N GLY A 71 -13.99 -2.89 2.35
CA GLY A 71 -12.76 -2.14 2.55
C GLY A 71 -12.29 -1.43 1.28
N LEU A 72 -11.05 -1.66 0.90
CA LEU A 72 -10.43 -1.04 -0.28
C LEU A 72 -10.23 -2.07 -1.39
N LEU A 73 -10.52 -1.65 -2.62
CA LEU A 73 -10.17 -2.42 -3.81
C LEU A 73 -8.74 -2.08 -4.20
N ILE A 74 -7.88 -3.08 -4.24
CA ILE A 74 -6.45 -2.92 -4.44
C ILE A 74 -6.06 -3.42 -5.82
N GLY A 75 -5.21 -2.67 -6.49
CA GLY A 75 -4.67 -3.06 -7.78
C GLY A 75 -3.38 -2.34 -8.11
N ASN A 76 -2.75 -2.71 -9.21
CA ASN A 76 -1.55 -2.04 -9.68
C ASN A 76 -1.91 -0.91 -10.66
N ASN A 77 -0.89 -0.14 -11.07
CA ASN A 77 -1.09 0.97 -11.99
C ASN A 77 -1.13 0.54 -13.47
N LYS A 78 -1.21 -0.76 -13.73
CA LYS A 78 -1.28 -1.34 -15.08
C LYS A 78 -2.60 -2.04 -15.36
N GLY A 79 -3.62 -1.79 -14.52
CA GLY A 79 -4.95 -2.36 -14.69
C GLY A 79 -5.18 -3.70 -13.99
N GLY A 80 -4.18 -4.25 -13.33
CA GLY A 80 -4.34 -5.48 -12.56
C GLY A 80 -5.07 -5.24 -11.24
N ILE A 81 -5.92 -6.18 -10.84
CA ILE A 81 -6.70 -6.11 -9.60
C ILE A 81 -6.26 -7.24 -8.66
N ASN A 82 -5.92 -6.89 -7.42
CA ASN A 82 -5.58 -7.86 -6.38
C ASN A 82 -6.82 -8.33 -5.61
N GLY A 83 -7.73 -7.43 -5.33
CA GLY A 83 -8.97 -7.74 -4.61
C GLY A 83 -9.30 -6.73 -3.52
N TRP A 84 -10.33 -7.03 -2.76
CA TRP A 84 -10.80 -6.20 -1.64
C TRP A 84 -10.11 -6.59 -0.34
N THR A 85 -9.77 -5.61 0.48
CA THR A 85 -9.18 -5.86 1.79
C THR A 85 -9.47 -4.73 2.78
N LYS A 86 -9.55 -5.09 4.06
CA LYS A 86 -9.51 -4.14 5.18
C LYS A 86 -8.16 -4.20 5.90
N GLN A 87 -7.28 -5.10 5.47
CA GLN A 87 -5.95 -5.27 6.06
C GLN A 87 -4.98 -4.26 5.45
N VAL A 88 -5.14 -3.01 5.82
CA VAL A 88 -4.32 -1.88 5.38
C VAL A 88 -3.52 -1.39 6.58
N TYR A 89 -2.22 -1.27 6.43
CA TYR A 89 -1.30 -0.95 7.52
C TYR A 89 -0.61 0.39 7.35
N GLY A 90 -0.43 0.84 6.13
CA GLY A 90 0.25 2.08 5.85
C GLY A 90 -0.15 2.70 4.54
N ARG A 91 0.26 3.97 4.35
CA ARG A 91 0.00 4.74 3.14
C ARG A 91 1.27 5.46 2.73
N VAL A 92 1.53 5.51 1.43
CA VAL A 92 2.63 6.30 0.89
C VAL A 92 2.23 7.78 0.99
N VAL A 93 3.01 8.55 1.74
CA VAL A 93 2.74 9.97 1.98
C VAL A 93 3.64 10.87 1.15
N GLU A 94 4.73 10.34 0.60
CA GLU A 94 5.66 11.09 -0.24
C GLU A 94 6.45 10.14 -1.12
N VAL A 95 6.64 10.49 -2.38
CA VAL A 95 7.54 9.79 -3.31
C VAL A 95 8.77 10.68 -3.48
N LEU A 96 9.95 10.15 -3.19
CA LEU A 96 11.19 10.94 -3.15
C LEU A 96 11.96 10.96 -4.46
#